data_4f8d8374c39440c5a218ab4ea226e118
#
_entry.id   4f8d8374c39440c5a218ab4ea226e118
#
_cell.length_a   1.000
_cell.length_b   1.000
_cell.length_c   1.000
_cell.angle_alpha   90.00
_cell.angle_beta   90.00
_cell.angle_gamma   90.00
#
_symmetry.space_group_name_H-M   'P 1'
#
loop_
_entity.id
_entity.type
_entity.pdbx_description
1 polymer ?
#
loop_
_entity_poly.entity_id
_entity_poly.type
_entity_poly.pdbx_seq_one_letter_code
_entity_poly.pdbx_strand_id
1 'polypeptide(L)'
;MQEVIERKPIKNIDFNCDLAQAYGIYKNIQEYELLDYVSSVNISCGFHAGDPVTIKEAMLKAKEKNVAIGAHIGFNDIQGFGYRPVELKEDELEALVVYQVGAIMSFAKAYGMSIEHVRPHGAMYKMAGEDFTFSTNIAKAIKKCSDWLVYVAPVGDITTKVGDYVNIQVAQELSLEKTYNADLTIDYSVPDNTNNYELIKRFQHLLHTSQIRNNLGGLSFAEVDTIHFSNKYKNSLELIQQARNLITPAPVNYINAKASGWVD
;
A
#
# COMPACT_ATOMS: atom_id res chain seq x y z
N MET A 1 -0.56 37.59 4.44
CA MET A 1 0.52 36.93 3.66
C MET A 1 0.52 35.49 4.04
N GLN A 2 0.08 34.59 3.14
CA GLN A 2 0.25 33.15 3.34
C GLN A 2 1.75 32.88 3.20
N GLU A 3 2.37 32.31 4.21
CA GLU A 3 3.73 31.77 4.10
C GLU A 3 3.75 30.76 2.94
N VAL A 4 4.50 31.09 1.92
CA VAL A 4 4.85 30.13 0.86
C VAL A 4 5.83 29.15 1.50
N ILE A 5 5.33 28.05 2.01
CA ILE A 5 6.17 26.95 2.48
C ILE A 5 6.88 26.41 1.23
N GLU A 6 8.15 26.77 1.03
CA GLU A 6 9.00 26.13 0.03
C GLU A 6 9.16 24.67 0.40
N ARG A 7 8.44 23.81 -0.31
CA ARG A 7 8.45 22.37 -0.06
C ARG A 7 9.51 21.70 -0.91
N LYS A 8 10.30 20.84 -0.29
CA LYS A 8 11.35 20.09 -0.98
C LYS A 8 10.70 19.05 -1.92
N PRO A 9 11.23 18.86 -3.12
CA PRO A 9 10.76 17.80 -4.02
C PRO A 9 10.93 16.43 -3.35
N ILE A 10 10.00 15.51 -3.64
CA ILE A 10 10.07 14.12 -3.16
C ILE A 10 11.32 13.47 -3.76
N LYS A 11 12.24 13.02 -2.91
CA LYS A 11 13.50 12.42 -3.35
C LYS A 11 13.50 10.89 -3.26
N ASN A 12 12.71 10.35 -2.36
CA ASN A 12 12.59 8.91 -2.15
C ASN A 12 11.09 8.58 -2.11
N ILE A 13 10.70 7.53 -2.76
CA ILE A 13 9.34 7.01 -2.76
C ILE A 13 9.40 5.51 -2.99
N ASP A 14 8.53 4.77 -2.34
CA ASP A 14 8.36 3.35 -2.58
C ASP A 14 7.39 3.12 -3.75
N PHE A 15 7.67 2.08 -4.55
CA PHE A 15 6.73 1.55 -5.53
C PHE A 15 6.30 0.18 -5.07
N ASN A 16 5.00 -0.03 -4.90
CA ASN A 16 4.47 -1.29 -4.45
C ASN A 16 3.43 -1.87 -5.42
N CYS A 17 3.27 -3.19 -5.39
CA CYS A 17 2.17 -3.90 -6.06
C CYS A 17 1.72 -5.10 -5.22
N ASP A 18 0.54 -5.64 -5.58
CA ASP A 18 -0.04 -6.79 -4.89
C ASP A 18 0.42 -8.08 -5.55
N LEU A 19 0.73 -9.11 -4.75
CA LEU A 19 1.06 -10.45 -5.18
C LEU A 19 0.23 -11.51 -4.45
N ALA A 20 0.33 -12.75 -4.94
CA ALA A 20 -0.41 -13.89 -4.43
C ALA A 20 -1.93 -13.70 -4.52
N GLN A 21 -2.41 -13.01 -5.56
CA GLN A 21 -3.84 -12.79 -5.80
C GLN A 21 -4.53 -13.98 -6.48
N ALA A 22 -3.81 -15.07 -6.76
CA ALA A 22 -4.36 -16.33 -7.24
C ALA A 22 -4.99 -17.16 -6.11
N TYR A 23 -5.77 -18.17 -6.45
CA TYR A 23 -6.33 -19.13 -5.50
C TYR A 23 -6.53 -20.50 -6.16
N GLY A 24 -5.85 -21.53 -5.66
CA GLY A 24 -5.93 -22.89 -6.21
C GLY A 24 -5.50 -22.97 -7.68
N ILE A 25 -6.42 -23.40 -8.54
CA ILE A 25 -6.18 -23.53 -9.99
C ILE A 25 -6.26 -22.17 -10.73
N TYR A 26 -6.84 -21.17 -10.12
CA TYR A 26 -6.94 -19.83 -10.72
C TYR A 26 -5.61 -19.09 -10.53
N LYS A 27 -4.85 -18.95 -11.62
CA LYS A 27 -3.53 -18.33 -11.63
C LYS A 27 -3.58 -16.92 -12.22
N ASN A 28 -2.76 -16.01 -11.66
CA ASN A 28 -2.50 -14.69 -12.21
C ASN A 28 -1.00 -14.56 -12.49
N ILE A 29 -0.56 -15.03 -13.65
CA ILE A 29 0.87 -15.02 -14.02
C ILE A 29 1.38 -13.60 -14.23
N GLN A 30 0.53 -12.68 -14.66
CA GLN A 30 0.89 -11.29 -14.95
C GLN A 30 1.27 -10.48 -13.69
N GLU A 31 0.87 -10.94 -12.50
CA GLU A 31 1.22 -10.23 -11.25
C GLU A 31 2.73 -10.16 -11.00
N TYR A 32 3.52 -11.09 -11.56
CA TYR A 32 4.97 -11.10 -11.42
C TYR A 32 5.73 -10.19 -12.37
N GLU A 33 5.09 -9.65 -13.41
CA GLU A 33 5.73 -8.78 -14.40
C GLU A 33 6.19 -7.44 -13.78
N LEU A 34 5.53 -7.00 -12.70
CA LEU A 34 5.87 -5.76 -12.00
C LEU A 34 7.07 -5.90 -11.04
N LEU A 35 7.48 -7.13 -10.68
CA LEU A 35 8.53 -7.37 -9.69
C LEU A 35 9.88 -6.73 -10.02
N ASP A 36 10.20 -6.58 -11.30
CA ASP A 36 11.45 -5.94 -11.73
C ASP A 36 11.44 -4.41 -11.56
N TYR A 37 10.28 -3.84 -11.21
CA TYR A 37 10.06 -2.40 -11.22
C TYR A 37 9.62 -1.83 -9.87
N VAL A 38 9.18 -2.68 -8.94
CA VAL A 38 8.74 -2.28 -7.59
C VAL A 38 9.88 -2.41 -6.57
N SER A 39 9.77 -1.72 -5.45
CA SER A 39 10.65 -1.85 -4.30
C SER A 39 10.03 -2.64 -3.16
N SER A 40 8.70 -2.78 -3.14
CA SER A 40 7.99 -3.61 -2.19
C SER A 40 6.77 -4.31 -2.79
N VAL A 41 6.29 -5.36 -2.11
CA VAL A 41 5.11 -6.12 -2.53
C VAL A 41 4.21 -6.46 -1.36
N ASN A 42 2.90 -6.51 -1.62
CA ASN A 42 1.87 -6.86 -0.66
C ASN A 42 1.40 -8.29 -0.92
N ILE A 43 1.73 -9.24 -0.06
CA ILE A 43 1.40 -10.67 -0.23
C ILE A 43 0.03 -10.95 0.38
N SER A 44 -0.94 -11.38 -0.43
CA SER A 44 -2.28 -11.80 0.03
C SER A 44 -2.19 -12.94 1.05
N CYS A 45 -3.02 -12.88 2.09
CA CYS A 45 -2.88 -13.70 3.29
C CYS A 45 -3.88 -14.89 3.36
N GLY A 46 -4.54 -15.23 2.25
CA GLY A 46 -5.45 -16.37 2.16
C GLY A 46 -6.93 -16.06 2.47
N PHE A 47 -7.27 -14.83 2.89
CA PHE A 47 -8.66 -14.47 3.24
C PHE A 47 -9.44 -13.84 2.09
N HIS A 48 -8.85 -12.88 1.38
CA HIS A 48 -9.47 -12.32 0.18
C HIS A 48 -8.90 -12.94 -1.11
N ALA A 49 -7.67 -13.42 -1.05
CA ALA A 49 -6.94 -14.10 -2.12
C ALA A 49 -5.74 -14.85 -1.53
N GLY A 50 -5.09 -15.66 -2.36
CA GLY A 50 -3.94 -16.46 -1.97
C GLY A 50 -4.32 -17.79 -1.32
N ASP A 51 -3.44 -18.75 -1.46
CA ASP A 51 -3.42 -20.03 -0.78
C ASP A 51 -1.99 -20.36 -0.34
N PRO A 52 -1.76 -21.34 0.52
CA PRO A 52 -0.42 -21.62 1.06
C PRO A 52 0.68 -21.83 -0.01
N VAL A 53 0.34 -22.41 -1.16
CA VAL A 53 1.28 -22.68 -2.26
C VAL A 53 1.57 -21.38 -3.02
N THR A 54 0.53 -20.63 -3.35
CA THR A 54 0.64 -19.33 -4.04
C THR A 54 1.42 -18.30 -3.19
N ILE A 55 1.15 -18.24 -1.88
CA ILE A 55 1.88 -17.37 -0.94
C ILE A 55 3.37 -17.71 -0.93
N LYS A 56 3.71 -18.99 -0.79
CA LYS A 56 5.10 -19.45 -0.84
C LYS A 56 5.79 -19.05 -2.16
N GLU A 57 5.13 -19.30 -3.29
CA GLU A 57 5.69 -18.99 -4.62
C GLU A 57 5.95 -17.49 -4.75
N ALA A 58 5.00 -16.64 -4.40
CA ALA A 58 5.13 -15.19 -4.46
C ALA A 58 6.28 -14.67 -3.59
N MET A 59 6.41 -15.19 -2.36
CA MET A 59 7.49 -14.83 -1.45
C MET A 59 8.86 -15.20 -1.99
N LEU A 60 9.01 -16.41 -2.57
CA LEU A 60 10.29 -16.84 -3.13
C LEU A 60 10.69 -16.01 -4.34
N LYS A 61 9.73 -15.63 -5.19
CA LYS A 61 9.96 -14.71 -6.31
C LYS A 61 10.35 -13.31 -5.86
N ALA A 62 9.69 -12.76 -4.83
CA ALA A 62 10.06 -11.48 -4.25
C ALA A 62 11.47 -11.51 -3.65
N LYS A 63 11.83 -12.59 -2.95
CA LYS A 63 13.19 -12.82 -2.44
C LYS A 63 14.24 -12.85 -3.54
N GLU A 64 13.98 -13.58 -4.62
CA GLU A 64 14.88 -13.67 -5.78
C GLU A 64 15.18 -12.29 -6.38
N LYS A 65 14.17 -11.42 -6.40
CA LYS A 65 14.27 -10.04 -6.91
C LYS A 65 14.74 -9.02 -5.87
N ASN A 66 14.99 -9.46 -4.63
CA ASN A 66 15.38 -8.58 -3.51
C ASN A 66 14.37 -7.44 -3.28
N VAL A 67 13.07 -7.77 -3.35
CA VAL A 67 11.95 -6.84 -3.13
C VAL A 67 11.44 -7.01 -1.70
N ALA A 68 11.18 -5.91 -1.00
CA ALA A 68 10.63 -5.92 0.35
C ALA A 68 9.22 -6.54 0.37
N ILE A 69 8.88 -7.25 1.45
CA ILE A 69 7.64 -8.03 1.54
C ILE A 69 6.76 -7.47 2.65
N GLY A 70 5.48 -7.27 2.36
CA GLY A 70 4.44 -6.95 3.33
C GLY A 70 3.28 -7.93 3.33
N ALA A 71 2.51 -7.93 4.41
CA ALA A 71 1.27 -8.69 4.52
C ALA A 71 0.10 -7.87 3.94
N HIS A 72 -0.63 -8.45 2.98
CA HIS A 72 -1.82 -7.85 2.38
C HIS A 72 -3.08 -8.41 3.01
N ILE A 73 -3.53 -7.77 4.09
CA ILE A 73 -4.65 -8.23 4.91
C ILE A 73 -6.01 -7.81 4.32
N GLY A 74 -7.03 -8.63 4.48
CA GLY A 74 -8.36 -8.32 3.97
C GLY A 74 -9.45 -9.07 4.72
N PHE A 75 -10.70 -8.75 4.43
CA PHE A 75 -11.84 -9.51 4.93
C PHE A 75 -11.84 -10.94 4.38
N ASN A 76 -12.39 -11.89 5.14
CA ASN A 76 -12.55 -13.28 4.69
C ASN A 76 -13.67 -13.35 3.63
N ASP A 77 -13.31 -13.02 2.40
CA ASP A 77 -14.24 -12.87 1.28
C ASP A 77 -13.60 -13.26 -0.06
N ILE A 78 -13.23 -14.54 -0.21
CA ILE A 78 -12.64 -15.06 -1.46
C ILE A 78 -13.54 -14.78 -2.68
N GLN A 79 -14.85 -14.96 -2.53
CA GLN A 79 -15.80 -14.79 -3.66
C GLN A 79 -15.94 -13.34 -4.10
N GLY A 80 -15.87 -12.39 -3.15
CA GLY A 80 -15.94 -10.96 -3.43
C GLY A 80 -14.55 -10.33 -3.56
N PHE A 81 -13.49 -11.13 -3.48
CA PHE A 81 -12.11 -10.65 -3.52
C PHE A 81 -11.85 -9.55 -2.49
N GLY A 82 -12.48 -9.63 -1.30
CA GLY A 82 -12.32 -8.65 -0.24
C GLY A 82 -12.95 -7.27 -0.48
N TYR A 83 -13.75 -7.10 -1.53
CA TYR A 83 -14.40 -5.82 -1.83
C TYR A 83 -15.76 -5.63 -1.14
N ARG A 84 -16.29 -6.67 -0.50
CA ARG A 84 -17.53 -6.55 0.28
C ARG A 84 -17.17 -6.16 1.72
N PRO A 85 -17.72 -5.06 2.26
CA PRO A 85 -17.47 -4.69 3.65
C PRO A 85 -18.10 -5.73 4.59
N VAL A 86 -17.38 -6.02 5.68
CA VAL A 86 -17.85 -6.91 6.74
C VAL A 86 -17.83 -6.14 8.04
N GLU A 87 -18.97 -6.11 8.73
CA GLU A 87 -19.04 -5.55 10.08
C GLU A 87 -18.43 -6.52 11.09
N LEU A 88 -17.42 -6.06 11.81
CA LEU A 88 -16.70 -6.82 12.83
C LEU A 88 -16.64 -6.01 14.12
N LYS A 89 -16.69 -6.70 15.24
CA LYS A 89 -16.33 -6.11 16.53
C LYS A 89 -14.82 -5.86 16.58
N GLU A 90 -14.40 -5.04 17.52
CA GLU A 90 -12.97 -4.68 17.66
C GLU A 90 -12.09 -5.91 17.89
N ASP A 91 -12.51 -6.83 18.75
CA ASP A 91 -11.80 -8.08 19.06
C ASP A 91 -11.76 -9.05 17.85
N GLU A 92 -12.82 -9.09 17.05
CA GLU A 92 -12.89 -9.89 15.83
C GLU A 92 -11.95 -9.32 14.75
N LEU A 93 -11.93 -7.99 14.59
CA LEU A 93 -11.03 -7.31 13.65
C LEU A 93 -9.57 -7.51 14.08
N GLU A 94 -9.25 -7.38 15.37
CA GLU A 94 -7.92 -7.63 15.91
C GLU A 94 -7.48 -9.07 15.61
N ALA A 95 -8.30 -10.06 15.94
CA ALA A 95 -7.99 -11.46 15.69
C ALA A 95 -7.77 -11.77 14.20
N LEU A 96 -8.60 -11.16 13.33
CA LEU A 96 -8.48 -11.30 11.88
C LEU A 96 -7.16 -10.73 11.34
N VAL A 97 -6.73 -9.57 11.84
CA VAL A 97 -5.45 -8.94 11.46
C VAL A 97 -4.28 -9.77 11.96
N VAL A 98 -4.27 -10.14 13.25
CA VAL A 98 -3.19 -10.92 13.87
C VAL A 98 -3.02 -12.27 13.19
N TYR A 99 -4.11 -12.97 12.85
CA TYR A 99 -4.05 -14.24 12.14
C TYR A 99 -3.33 -14.11 10.78
N GLN A 100 -3.73 -13.11 9.97
CA GLN A 100 -3.17 -12.91 8.64
C GLN A 100 -1.69 -12.50 8.70
N VAL A 101 -1.37 -11.50 9.52
CA VAL A 101 0.02 -11.05 9.72
C VAL A 101 0.89 -12.18 10.26
N GLY A 102 0.42 -12.92 11.26
CA GLY A 102 1.14 -14.05 11.86
C GLY A 102 1.41 -15.17 10.84
N ALA A 103 0.45 -15.48 9.96
CA ALA A 103 0.65 -16.45 8.88
C ALA A 103 1.79 -16.02 7.95
N ILE A 104 1.78 -14.78 7.45
CA ILE A 104 2.81 -14.27 6.55
C ILE A 104 4.18 -14.16 7.25
N MET A 105 4.23 -13.72 8.50
CA MET A 105 5.47 -13.72 9.30
C MET A 105 6.06 -15.13 9.43
N SER A 106 5.22 -16.15 9.64
CA SER A 106 5.67 -17.53 9.75
C SER A 106 6.23 -18.07 8.44
N PHE A 107 5.58 -17.76 7.31
CA PHE A 107 6.12 -18.08 5.98
C PHE A 107 7.46 -17.37 5.75
N ALA A 108 7.54 -16.07 5.99
CA ALA A 108 8.76 -15.29 5.82
C ALA A 108 9.92 -15.90 6.63
N LYS A 109 9.69 -16.18 7.91
CA LYS A 109 10.69 -16.83 8.79
C LYS A 109 11.13 -18.19 8.26
N ALA A 110 10.20 -19.04 7.80
CA ALA A 110 10.51 -20.37 7.29
C ALA A 110 11.42 -20.35 6.06
N TYR A 111 11.38 -19.28 5.27
CA TYR A 111 12.21 -19.10 4.07
C TYR A 111 13.35 -18.09 4.24
N GLY A 112 13.68 -17.71 5.47
CA GLY A 112 14.79 -16.80 5.79
C GLY A 112 14.56 -15.38 5.28
N MET A 113 13.36 -14.85 5.50
CA MET A 113 12.92 -13.50 5.18
C MET A 113 12.27 -12.85 6.40
N SER A 114 12.03 -11.55 6.35
CA SER A 114 11.17 -10.78 7.24
C SER A 114 10.11 -10.04 6.44
N ILE A 115 9.01 -9.66 7.08
CA ILE A 115 8.06 -8.72 6.50
C ILE A 115 8.32 -7.32 7.04
N GLU A 116 8.12 -6.32 6.20
CA GLU A 116 8.44 -4.93 6.51
C GLU A 116 7.19 -4.09 6.81
N HIS A 117 6.07 -4.45 6.21
CA HIS A 117 4.85 -3.67 6.30
C HIS A 117 3.58 -4.52 6.27
N VAL A 118 2.46 -3.87 6.60
CA VAL A 118 1.11 -4.43 6.49
C VAL A 118 0.22 -3.44 5.77
N ARG A 119 -0.47 -3.90 4.74
CA ARG A 119 -1.38 -3.12 3.91
C ARG A 119 -2.78 -3.75 3.88
N PRO A 120 -3.84 -3.03 4.22
CA PRO A 120 -5.22 -3.50 4.02
C PRO A 120 -5.57 -3.64 2.53
N HIS A 121 -6.51 -4.51 2.23
CA HIS A 121 -7.05 -4.73 0.89
C HIS A 121 -8.51 -4.30 0.76
N GLY A 122 -8.91 -3.87 -0.43
CA GLY A 122 -10.29 -3.76 -0.85
C GLY A 122 -11.17 -2.90 0.08
N ALA A 123 -12.25 -3.46 0.60
CA ALA A 123 -13.16 -2.74 1.49
C ALA A 123 -12.47 -2.35 2.81
N MET A 124 -11.55 -3.17 3.32
CA MET A 124 -10.78 -2.85 4.53
C MET A 124 -9.88 -1.63 4.30
N TYR A 125 -9.24 -1.52 3.13
CA TYR A 125 -8.43 -0.37 2.75
C TYR A 125 -9.27 0.92 2.66
N LYS A 126 -10.45 0.82 2.01
CA LYS A 126 -11.39 1.93 1.92
C LYS A 126 -11.82 2.42 3.30
N MET A 127 -12.31 1.51 4.15
CA MET A 127 -12.75 1.84 5.51
C MET A 127 -11.62 2.45 6.35
N ALA A 128 -10.38 1.96 6.19
CA ALA A 128 -9.21 2.52 6.88
C ALA A 128 -8.91 3.98 6.49
N GLY A 129 -9.20 4.39 5.26
CA GLY A 129 -9.05 5.76 4.80
C GLY A 129 -10.20 6.71 5.19
N GLU A 130 -11.36 6.16 5.59
CA GLU A 130 -12.58 6.92 5.88
C GLU A 130 -12.96 6.94 7.37
N ASP A 131 -12.49 5.97 8.17
CA ASP A 131 -12.85 5.82 9.59
C ASP A 131 -11.59 5.74 10.48
N PHE A 132 -11.39 6.77 11.30
CA PHE A 132 -10.28 6.85 12.24
C PHE A 132 -10.28 5.71 13.27
N THR A 133 -11.44 5.32 13.80
CA THR A 133 -11.55 4.26 14.81
C THR A 133 -11.21 2.91 14.20
N PHE A 134 -11.74 2.62 13.02
CA PHE A 134 -11.46 1.38 12.28
C PHE A 134 -9.96 1.27 11.93
N SER A 135 -9.38 2.34 11.38
CA SER A 135 -7.96 2.39 11.06
C SER A 135 -7.07 2.25 12.30
N THR A 136 -7.46 2.88 13.42
CA THR A 136 -6.76 2.77 14.72
C THR A 136 -6.75 1.32 15.23
N ASN A 137 -7.85 0.59 15.09
CA ASN A 137 -7.94 -0.80 15.55
C ASN A 137 -7.05 -1.72 14.69
N ILE A 138 -6.99 -1.50 13.37
CA ILE A 138 -6.01 -2.18 12.50
C ILE A 138 -4.57 -1.88 12.95
N ALA A 139 -4.23 -0.61 13.13
CA ALA A 139 -2.87 -0.20 13.51
C ALA A 139 -2.44 -0.79 14.86
N LYS A 140 -3.34 -0.81 15.87
CA LYS A 140 -3.10 -1.47 17.16
C LYS A 140 -2.83 -2.97 17.00
N ALA A 141 -3.60 -3.67 16.15
CA ALA A 141 -3.42 -5.09 15.89
C ALA A 141 -2.09 -5.38 15.19
N ILE A 142 -1.69 -4.54 14.22
CA ILE A 142 -0.37 -4.63 13.57
C ILE A 142 0.75 -4.46 14.61
N LYS A 143 0.66 -3.44 15.45
CA LYS A 143 1.66 -3.18 16.50
C LYS A 143 1.79 -4.31 17.51
N LYS A 144 0.69 -5.01 17.83
CA LYS A 144 0.74 -6.24 18.65
C LYS A 144 1.51 -7.37 18.00
N CYS A 145 1.54 -7.44 16.66
CA CYS A 145 2.35 -8.43 15.94
C CYS A 145 3.83 -8.08 15.98
N SER A 146 4.17 -6.79 15.78
CA SER A 146 5.53 -6.29 15.90
C SER A 146 5.61 -4.76 15.86
N ASP A 147 6.53 -4.19 16.67
CA ASP A 147 6.75 -2.73 16.73
C ASP A 147 7.47 -2.16 15.50
N TRP A 148 8.17 -2.97 14.71
CA TRP A 148 8.89 -2.50 13.50
C TRP A 148 8.05 -2.50 12.23
N LEU A 149 6.84 -3.09 12.25
CA LEU A 149 6.00 -3.13 11.06
C LEU A 149 5.45 -1.74 10.72
N VAL A 150 5.57 -1.39 9.45
CA VAL A 150 4.99 -0.16 8.91
C VAL A 150 3.54 -0.43 8.51
N TYR A 151 2.63 0.42 8.94
CA TYR A 151 1.24 0.40 8.49
C TYR A 151 1.10 1.22 7.21
N VAL A 152 0.92 0.56 6.07
CA VAL A 152 0.63 1.20 4.78
C VAL A 152 -0.87 1.44 4.67
N ALA A 153 -1.27 2.69 4.56
CA ALA A 153 -2.68 3.10 4.54
C ALA A 153 -2.92 4.24 3.53
N PRO A 154 -4.19 4.52 3.16
CA PRO A 154 -4.49 5.61 2.23
C PRO A 154 -3.89 6.94 2.65
N VAL A 155 -3.36 7.70 1.70
CA VAL A 155 -2.87 9.06 1.95
C VAL A 155 -3.97 9.94 2.55
N GLY A 156 -3.61 10.75 3.55
CA GLY A 156 -4.51 11.72 4.17
C GLY A 156 -4.39 11.81 5.69
N ASP A 157 -5.15 12.74 6.26
CA ASP A 157 -5.12 13.09 7.68
C ASP A 157 -5.39 11.93 8.63
N ILE A 158 -6.27 11.00 8.25
CA ILE A 158 -6.62 9.85 9.09
C ILE A 158 -5.38 9.01 9.35
N THR A 159 -4.62 8.66 8.30
CA THR A 159 -3.41 7.84 8.40
C THR A 159 -2.36 8.50 9.28
N THR A 160 -2.11 9.80 9.10
CA THR A 160 -1.17 10.56 9.95
C THR A 160 -1.61 10.53 11.42
N LYS A 161 -2.87 10.88 11.70
CA LYS A 161 -3.41 10.89 13.07
C LYS A 161 -3.38 9.51 13.74
N VAL A 162 -3.61 8.43 12.97
CA VAL A 162 -3.52 7.04 13.48
C VAL A 162 -2.08 6.71 13.85
N GLY A 163 -1.10 7.06 13.01
CA GLY A 163 0.33 6.88 13.27
C GLY A 163 0.74 7.50 14.60
N ASP A 164 0.38 8.76 14.79
CA ASP A 164 0.67 9.52 16.03
C ASP A 164 -0.05 8.92 17.25
N TYR A 165 -1.36 8.62 17.12
CA TYR A 165 -2.16 8.12 18.23
C TYR A 165 -1.73 6.73 18.72
N VAL A 166 -1.41 5.83 17.81
CA VAL A 166 -0.98 4.44 18.13
C VAL A 166 0.52 4.38 18.40
N ASN A 167 1.27 5.40 18.01
CA ASN A 167 2.74 5.40 17.97
C ASN A 167 3.27 4.21 17.16
N ILE A 168 2.85 4.13 15.90
CA ILE A 168 3.28 3.16 14.90
C ILE A 168 3.79 3.91 13.67
N GLN A 169 4.80 3.37 13.01
CA GLN A 169 5.22 3.92 11.71
C GLN A 169 4.12 3.71 10.68
N VAL A 170 3.78 4.77 9.96
CA VAL A 170 2.82 4.73 8.86
C VAL A 170 3.52 5.09 7.55
N ALA A 171 3.02 4.54 6.45
CA ALA A 171 3.37 4.97 5.10
C ALA A 171 2.09 5.36 4.36
N GLN A 172 2.04 6.58 3.90
CA GLN A 172 0.91 7.13 3.19
C GLN A 172 0.96 6.70 1.73
N GLU A 173 -0.04 5.91 1.32
CA GLU A 173 -0.11 5.36 -0.02
C GLU A 173 -1.03 6.17 -0.93
N LEU A 174 -0.55 6.39 -2.16
CA LEU A 174 -1.32 6.98 -3.24
C LEU A 174 -1.35 6.04 -4.45
N SER A 175 -2.51 5.94 -5.11
CA SER A 175 -2.67 5.28 -6.42
C SER A 175 -2.88 6.34 -7.49
N LEU A 176 -2.05 6.32 -8.53
CA LEU A 176 -2.09 7.35 -9.58
C LEU A 176 -3.40 7.34 -10.37
N GLU A 177 -3.99 6.16 -10.55
CA GLU A 177 -5.22 5.94 -11.29
C GLU A 177 -6.48 6.44 -10.58
N LYS A 178 -6.42 6.63 -9.26
CA LYS A 178 -7.58 7.05 -8.44
C LYS A 178 -7.84 8.55 -8.55
N THR A 179 -9.11 8.90 -8.39
CA THR A 179 -9.53 10.29 -8.16
C THR A 179 -9.67 10.52 -6.66
N TYR A 180 -9.24 11.68 -6.19
CA TYR A 180 -9.25 12.03 -4.78
C TYR A 180 -10.14 13.22 -4.50
N ASN A 181 -10.82 13.21 -3.35
CA ASN A 181 -11.52 14.36 -2.79
C ASN A 181 -10.52 15.41 -2.29
N ALA A 182 -11.02 16.58 -1.89
CA ALA A 182 -10.16 17.65 -1.38
C ALA A 182 -9.43 17.28 -0.08
N ASP A 183 -9.99 16.39 0.73
CA ASP A 183 -9.44 15.83 1.97
C ASP A 183 -8.53 14.60 1.77
N LEU A 184 -8.24 14.26 0.51
CA LEU A 184 -7.43 13.11 0.07
C LEU A 184 -8.11 11.73 0.24
N THR A 185 -9.36 11.64 0.65
CA THR A 185 -10.10 10.38 0.53
C THR A 185 -10.34 10.04 -0.94
N ILE A 186 -10.41 8.74 -1.27
CA ILE A 186 -10.63 8.30 -2.65
C ILE A 186 -12.09 8.51 -3.03
N ASP A 187 -12.33 9.16 -4.17
CA ASP A 187 -13.66 9.27 -4.77
C ASP A 187 -13.98 8.01 -5.60
N TYR A 188 -14.62 7.04 -4.96
CA TYR A 188 -15.01 5.77 -5.60
C TYR A 188 -16.16 5.89 -6.59
N SER A 189 -16.78 7.06 -6.72
CA SER A 189 -17.82 7.32 -7.74
C SER A 189 -17.25 7.57 -9.13
N VAL A 190 -15.97 7.93 -9.19
CA VAL A 190 -15.25 8.20 -10.44
C VAL A 190 -14.46 6.95 -10.88
N PRO A 191 -14.64 6.48 -12.11
CA PRO A 191 -13.84 5.38 -12.66
C PRO A 191 -12.34 5.68 -12.64
N ASP A 192 -11.54 4.62 -12.49
CA ASP A 192 -10.09 4.75 -12.50
C ASP A 192 -9.59 5.29 -13.85
N ASN A 193 -8.65 6.24 -13.79
CA ASN A 193 -7.97 6.74 -15.00
C ASN A 193 -6.91 5.71 -15.44
N THR A 194 -6.97 5.29 -16.70
CA THR A 194 -6.03 4.33 -17.29
C THR A 194 -5.18 4.94 -18.41
N ASN A 195 -5.19 6.26 -18.57
CA ASN A 195 -4.38 6.97 -19.56
C ASN A 195 -2.96 7.22 -18.99
N ASN A 196 -1.99 6.42 -19.37
CA ASN A 196 -0.62 6.50 -18.87
C ASN A 196 0.01 7.89 -19.02
N TYR A 197 -0.26 8.61 -20.11
CA TYR A 197 0.27 9.96 -20.30
C TYR A 197 -0.22 10.94 -19.22
N GLU A 198 -1.50 10.89 -18.87
CA GLU A 198 -2.06 11.71 -17.80
C GLU A 198 -1.55 11.27 -16.42
N LEU A 199 -1.44 9.95 -16.18
CA LEU A 199 -0.95 9.42 -14.93
C LEU A 199 0.51 9.80 -14.67
N ILE A 200 1.36 9.73 -15.70
CA ILE A 200 2.76 10.17 -15.59
C ILE A 200 2.87 11.68 -15.35
N LYS A 201 2.05 12.50 -16.01
CA LYS A 201 1.99 13.94 -15.70
C LYS A 201 1.56 14.22 -14.26
N ARG A 202 0.56 13.48 -13.75
CA ARG A 202 0.14 13.56 -12.35
C ARG A 202 1.29 13.18 -11.42
N PHE A 203 2.03 12.12 -11.73
CA PHE A 203 3.17 11.70 -10.94
C PHE A 203 4.32 12.73 -10.96
N GLN A 204 4.67 13.28 -12.13
CA GLN A 204 5.66 14.35 -12.24
C GLN A 204 5.25 15.57 -11.40
N HIS A 205 3.99 15.96 -11.46
CA HIS A 205 3.48 17.08 -10.66
C HIS A 205 3.62 16.79 -9.16
N LEU A 206 3.22 15.59 -8.71
CA LEU A 206 3.37 15.15 -7.32
C LEU A 206 4.83 15.23 -6.85
N LEU A 207 5.78 14.69 -7.64
CA LEU A 207 7.20 14.69 -7.29
C LEU A 207 7.77 16.11 -7.10
N HIS A 208 7.31 17.07 -7.88
CA HIS A 208 7.80 18.45 -7.82
C HIS A 208 7.12 19.31 -6.76
N THR A 209 5.83 19.07 -6.51
CA THR A 209 5.00 20.00 -5.70
C THR A 209 4.45 19.38 -4.42
N SER A 210 4.53 18.04 -4.27
CA SER A 210 3.80 17.29 -3.23
C SER A 210 2.29 17.56 -3.25
N GLN A 211 1.72 17.78 -4.44
CA GLN A 211 0.30 18.07 -4.62
C GLN A 211 -0.32 17.19 -5.68
N ILE A 212 -1.60 16.89 -5.50
CA ILE A 212 -2.43 16.22 -6.50
C ILE A 212 -3.68 17.05 -6.81
N ARG A 213 -4.19 16.92 -8.02
CA ARG A 213 -5.47 17.54 -8.41
C ARG A 213 -6.60 16.71 -7.82
N ASN A 214 -7.50 17.36 -7.08
CA ASN A 214 -8.71 16.74 -6.52
C ASN A 214 -9.90 16.77 -7.50
N ASN A 215 -10.99 16.10 -7.14
CA ASN A 215 -12.20 15.98 -7.95
C ASN A 215 -12.91 17.32 -8.20
N LEU A 216 -12.66 18.35 -7.41
CA LEU A 216 -13.18 19.71 -7.59
C LEU A 216 -12.27 20.58 -8.49
N GLY A 217 -11.17 20.01 -9.01
CA GLY A 217 -10.19 20.71 -9.86
C GLY A 217 -9.16 21.53 -9.08
N GLY A 218 -9.26 21.60 -7.75
CA GLY A 218 -8.26 22.21 -6.88
C GLY A 218 -7.02 21.34 -6.71
N LEU A 219 -6.03 21.85 -5.96
CA LEU A 219 -4.83 21.12 -5.58
C LEU A 219 -4.87 20.81 -4.08
N SER A 220 -4.68 19.53 -3.74
CA SER A 220 -4.55 19.05 -2.36
C SER A 220 -3.11 18.63 -2.12
N PHE A 221 -2.55 19.03 -0.97
CA PHE A 221 -1.22 18.61 -0.55
C PHE A 221 -1.27 17.15 -0.07
N ALA A 222 -0.36 16.32 -0.54
CA ALA A 222 -0.28 14.91 -0.22
C ALA A 222 1.15 14.54 0.18
N GLU A 223 1.33 14.15 1.44
CA GLU A 223 2.55 13.48 1.89
C GLU A 223 2.47 12.03 1.45
N VAL A 224 3.30 11.65 0.50
CA VAL A 224 3.24 10.32 -0.12
C VAL A 224 4.56 9.60 0.10
N ASP A 225 4.47 8.43 0.73
CA ASP A 225 5.61 7.56 0.99
C ASP A 225 5.70 6.42 -0.02
N THR A 226 4.55 5.98 -0.55
CA THR A 226 4.49 4.86 -1.48
C THR A 226 3.43 5.07 -2.57
N ILE A 227 3.75 4.62 -3.79
CA ILE A 227 2.82 4.58 -4.93
C ILE A 227 2.45 3.12 -5.20
N HIS A 228 1.15 2.84 -5.17
CA HIS A 228 0.63 1.54 -5.55
C HIS A 228 0.43 1.45 -7.07
N PHE A 229 0.99 0.42 -7.68
CA PHE A 229 0.79 0.06 -9.09
C PHE A 229 -0.07 -1.19 -9.19
N SER A 230 -1.30 -1.02 -9.65
CA SER A 230 -2.23 -2.13 -9.78
C SER A 230 -1.89 -3.02 -10.99
N ASN A 231 -1.80 -4.33 -10.77
CA ASN A 231 -1.63 -5.32 -11.85
C ASN A 231 -2.95 -5.65 -12.59
N LYS A 232 -4.04 -4.95 -12.27
CA LYS A 232 -5.36 -5.14 -12.92
C LYS A 232 -5.45 -4.50 -14.30
N TYR A 233 -4.63 -3.50 -14.58
CA TYR A 233 -4.71 -2.72 -15.82
C TYR A 233 -3.67 -3.21 -16.83
N LYS A 234 -4.09 -3.37 -18.06
CA LYS A 234 -3.24 -3.82 -19.18
C LYS A 234 -1.98 -2.97 -19.37
N ASN A 235 -2.04 -1.68 -19.00
CA ASN A 235 -0.96 -0.71 -19.21
C ASN A 235 -0.08 -0.51 -17.96
N SER A 236 -0.27 -1.28 -16.88
CA SER A 236 0.45 -1.07 -15.62
C SER A 236 1.96 -1.24 -15.76
N LEU A 237 2.40 -2.21 -16.55
CA LEU A 237 3.82 -2.43 -16.82
C LEU A 237 4.47 -1.21 -17.49
N GLU A 238 3.84 -0.68 -18.51
CA GLU A 238 4.33 0.54 -19.20
C GLU A 238 4.33 1.74 -18.25
N LEU A 239 3.28 1.91 -17.44
CA LEU A 239 3.18 3.00 -16.48
C LEU A 239 4.33 2.98 -15.47
N ILE A 240 4.61 1.82 -14.86
CA ILE A 240 5.67 1.72 -13.85
C ILE A 240 7.06 1.89 -14.46
N GLN A 241 7.29 1.42 -15.69
CA GLN A 241 8.53 1.65 -16.42
C GLN A 241 8.78 3.14 -16.66
N GLN A 242 7.74 3.88 -17.07
CA GLN A 242 7.82 5.32 -17.24
C GLN A 242 8.05 6.05 -15.92
N ALA A 243 7.39 5.61 -14.84
CA ALA A 243 7.57 6.19 -13.50
C ALA A 243 9.01 6.00 -12.99
N ARG A 244 9.62 4.83 -13.22
CA ARG A 244 11.03 4.56 -12.85
C ARG A 244 12.05 5.42 -13.59
N ASN A 245 11.72 5.93 -14.75
CA ASN A 245 12.57 6.90 -15.46
C ASN A 245 12.61 8.27 -14.75
N LEU A 246 11.66 8.55 -13.86
CA LEU A 246 11.57 9.80 -13.12
C LEU A 246 12.26 9.72 -11.75
N ILE A 247 12.26 8.56 -11.12
CA ILE A 247 12.80 8.34 -9.78
C ILE A 247 13.18 6.88 -9.55
N THR A 248 14.23 6.63 -8.77
CA THR A 248 14.58 5.28 -8.32
C THR A 248 13.81 4.97 -7.03
N PRO A 249 12.92 3.97 -7.02
CA PRO A 249 12.14 3.65 -5.83
C PRO A 249 13.00 2.99 -4.74
N ALA A 250 12.61 3.18 -3.48
CA ALA A 250 13.21 2.55 -2.31
C ALA A 250 12.12 2.01 -1.37
N PRO A 251 12.33 0.88 -0.66
CA PRO A 251 11.34 0.31 0.26
C PRO A 251 10.92 1.27 1.37
N VAL A 252 9.67 1.12 1.83
CA VAL A 252 9.03 2.01 2.81
C VAL A 252 9.83 2.14 4.10
N ASN A 253 10.30 1.06 4.68
CA ASN A 253 11.06 1.09 5.94
C ASN A 253 12.39 1.83 5.80
N TYR A 254 13.05 1.75 4.64
CA TYR A 254 14.27 2.49 4.35
C TYR A 254 14.01 4.01 4.31
N ILE A 255 12.90 4.41 3.72
CA ILE A 255 12.47 5.82 3.66
C ILE A 255 12.24 6.34 5.08
N ASN A 256 11.48 5.61 5.89
CA ASN A 256 11.16 6.00 7.25
C ASN A 256 12.38 5.95 8.19
N ALA A 257 13.26 4.95 8.06
CA ALA A 257 14.49 4.88 8.82
C ALA A 257 15.41 6.08 8.58
N LYS A 258 15.51 6.56 7.33
CA LYS A 258 16.26 7.79 7.01
C LYS A 258 15.59 9.06 7.52
N ALA A 259 14.26 9.15 7.48
CA ALA A 259 13.53 10.29 7.99
C ALA A 259 13.61 10.39 9.52
N SER A 260 13.69 9.26 10.22
CA SER A 260 13.84 9.20 11.67
C SER A 260 15.27 9.39 12.19
N GLY A 261 16.27 9.52 11.30
CA GLY A 261 17.68 9.68 11.70
C GLY A 261 18.32 8.41 12.28
N TRP A 262 17.73 7.24 12.06
CA TRP A 262 18.22 5.95 12.59
C TRP A 262 19.25 5.25 11.67
N VAL A 263 19.47 5.78 10.49
CA VAL A 263 20.49 5.28 9.54
C VAL A 263 21.25 6.48 8.97
N ASP A 264 22.56 6.54 9.21
CA ASP A 264 23.49 7.51 8.61
C ASP A 264 23.64 7.32 7.08
#